data_e20d94a477fc0911b1fe79d80d9858ae
#
_entry.id   e20d94a477fc0911b1fe79d80d9858ae
#
_cell.length_a   1.000
_cell.length_b   1.000
_cell.length_c   1.000
_cell.angle_alpha   90.00
_cell.angle_beta   90.00
_cell.angle_gamma   90.00
#
_symmetry.space_group_name_H-M   'P 1'
#
loop_
_entity.id
_entity.type
_entity.pdbx_description
1 polymer ?
#
loop_
_entity_poly.entity_id
_entity_poly.type
_entity_poly.pdbx_seq_one_letter_code
_entity_poly.pdbx_strand_id
1 'polypeptide(L)'
;MYDASSGQFLYRPGAATHANLLLADEINRTSSKTQSALLEAMEERQITVDGETHPLEKPFVVVATQNNVGTAGTQLLPYAQMDRFMARLSVGYPDHDAQMALLKDRLSENPLDAVSQVLTREELLAMQAEARAVQTSDALLDYITRLTMASRDHAEIGVGVSPRG
;
A
#
# COMPACT_ATOMS: atom_id res chain seq x y z
N MET A 1 25.13 -7.14 -0.73
CA MET A 1 25.76 -8.48 -0.67
C MET A 1 27.28 -8.28 -0.72
N TYR A 2 28.05 -8.95 0.14
CA TYR A 2 29.51 -8.83 0.11
C TYR A 2 30.07 -9.58 -1.11
N ASP A 3 30.86 -8.88 -1.92
CA ASP A 3 31.58 -9.49 -3.04
C ASP A 3 33.03 -9.78 -2.60
N ALA A 4 33.33 -11.04 -2.45
CA ALA A 4 34.65 -11.48 -1.99
C ALA A 4 35.80 -11.21 -3.02
N SER A 5 35.44 -10.99 -4.28
CA SER A 5 36.43 -10.72 -5.33
C SER A 5 36.89 -9.26 -5.34
N SER A 6 36.00 -8.33 -5.06
CA SER A 6 36.29 -6.89 -4.98
C SER A 6 36.51 -6.38 -3.55
N GLY A 7 36.15 -7.19 -2.53
CA GLY A 7 36.19 -6.79 -1.12
C GLY A 7 35.17 -5.73 -0.75
N GLN A 8 34.16 -5.50 -1.58
CA GLN A 8 33.15 -4.45 -1.39
C GLN A 8 31.76 -5.02 -1.18
N PHE A 9 30.90 -4.24 -0.50
CA PHE A 9 29.48 -4.50 -0.45
C PHE A 9 28.82 -3.97 -1.72
N LEU A 10 28.23 -4.87 -2.51
CA LEU A 10 27.48 -4.50 -3.70
C LEU A 10 25.99 -4.46 -3.37
N TYR A 11 25.34 -3.38 -3.75
CA TYR A 11 23.87 -3.29 -3.72
C TYR A 11 23.29 -4.32 -4.69
N ARG A 12 22.36 -5.12 -4.21
CA ARG A 12 21.52 -5.99 -5.03
C ARG A 12 20.09 -5.50 -4.94
N PRO A 13 19.50 -5.02 -6.05
CA PRO A 13 18.11 -4.62 -6.06
C PRO A 13 17.22 -5.80 -5.68
N GLY A 14 16.29 -5.56 -4.73
CA GLY A 14 15.26 -6.51 -4.35
C GLY A 14 14.06 -6.44 -5.29
N ALA A 15 13.11 -7.37 -5.14
CA ALA A 15 11.89 -7.40 -5.96
C ALA A 15 11.10 -6.08 -5.93
N ALA A 16 11.08 -5.38 -4.79
CA ALA A 16 10.39 -4.10 -4.64
C ALA A 16 10.96 -2.99 -5.51
N THR A 17 12.26 -3.04 -5.87
CA THR A 17 12.92 -1.99 -6.65
C THR A 17 12.41 -1.90 -8.09
N HIS A 18 11.96 -3.02 -8.64
CA HIS A 18 11.48 -3.14 -10.02
C HIS A 18 9.97 -3.38 -10.11
N ALA A 19 9.26 -3.31 -8.99
CA ALA A 19 7.82 -3.55 -8.96
C ALA A 19 7.04 -2.26 -9.21
N ASN A 20 6.05 -2.31 -10.09
CA ASN A 20 5.03 -1.27 -10.20
C ASN A 20 3.86 -1.51 -9.23
N LEU A 21 3.57 -2.78 -8.94
CA LEU A 21 2.60 -3.20 -7.94
C LEU A 21 3.29 -4.16 -6.97
N LEU A 22 3.33 -3.82 -5.71
CA LEU A 22 3.90 -4.63 -4.64
C LEU A 22 2.79 -5.11 -3.71
N LEU A 23 2.65 -6.42 -3.58
CA LEU A 23 1.80 -7.05 -2.56
C LEU A 23 2.65 -7.37 -1.34
N ALA A 24 2.38 -6.68 -0.23
CA ALA A 24 3.00 -6.92 1.07
C ALA A 24 2.05 -7.72 1.96
N ASP A 25 2.10 -9.04 1.84
CA ASP A 25 1.21 -9.91 2.59
C ASP A 25 1.64 -10.01 4.06
N GLU A 26 0.67 -9.96 4.99
CA GLU A 26 0.86 -10.00 6.44
C GLU A 26 1.95 -9.03 6.95
N ILE A 27 1.93 -7.76 6.52
CA ILE A 27 2.93 -6.76 6.88
C ILE A 27 3.13 -6.62 8.41
N ASN A 28 2.09 -6.85 9.20
CA ASN A 28 2.11 -6.81 10.65
C ASN A 28 2.95 -7.93 11.31
N ARG A 29 3.41 -8.91 10.53
CA ARG A 29 4.31 -9.99 10.97
C ARG A 29 5.78 -9.70 10.63
N THR A 30 6.05 -8.67 9.86
CA THR A 30 7.41 -8.30 9.49
C THR A 30 8.10 -7.48 10.58
N SER A 31 9.44 -7.41 10.54
CA SER A 31 10.21 -6.58 11.46
C SER A 31 9.88 -5.09 11.28
N SER A 32 10.03 -4.30 12.33
CA SER A 32 9.86 -2.84 12.27
C SER A 32 10.77 -2.18 11.23
N LYS A 33 11.96 -2.75 10.98
CA LYS A 33 12.88 -2.29 9.95
C LYS A 33 12.29 -2.48 8.55
N THR A 34 11.71 -3.64 8.28
CA THR A 34 11.04 -3.93 7.00
C THR A 34 9.82 -3.05 6.79
N GLN A 35 9.00 -2.86 7.85
CA GLN A 35 7.85 -1.96 7.82
C GLN A 35 8.30 -0.53 7.48
N SER A 36 9.33 -0.01 8.15
CA SER A 36 9.85 1.35 7.91
C SER A 36 10.37 1.52 6.49
N ALA A 37 11.11 0.55 5.96
CA ALA A 37 11.61 0.58 4.58
C ALA A 37 10.48 0.59 3.54
N LEU A 38 9.42 -0.20 3.77
CA LEU A 38 8.25 -0.20 2.89
C LEU A 38 7.51 1.14 2.95
N LEU A 39 7.35 1.71 4.14
CA LEU A 39 6.69 2.99 4.32
C LEU A 39 7.48 4.16 3.72
N GLU A 40 8.83 4.11 3.75
CA GLU A 40 9.70 5.02 3.01
C GLU A 40 9.45 4.90 1.50
N ALA A 41 9.47 3.68 0.97
CA ALA A 41 9.24 3.42 -0.44
C ALA A 41 7.86 3.95 -0.92
N MET A 42 6.83 3.83 -0.08
CA MET A 42 5.47 4.33 -0.36
C MET A 42 5.42 5.86 -0.40
N GLU A 43 6.07 6.52 0.54
CA GLU A 43 5.99 7.98 0.73
C GLU A 43 6.95 8.71 -0.20
N GLU A 44 8.21 8.31 -0.19
CA GLU A 44 9.29 8.98 -0.90
C GLU A 44 9.50 8.48 -2.33
N ARG A 45 8.87 7.37 -2.71
CA ARG A 45 9.05 6.73 -4.02
C ARG A 45 10.51 6.37 -4.32
N GLN A 46 11.24 5.99 -3.30
CA GLN A 46 12.65 5.60 -3.34
C GLN A 46 12.96 4.59 -2.25
N ILE A 47 14.10 3.94 -2.37
CA ILE A 47 14.66 3.05 -1.35
C ILE A 47 16.07 3.54 -1.05
N THR A 48 16.38 3.72 0.22
CA THR A 48 17.74 4.11 0.66
C THR A 48 18.47 2.90 1.26
N VAL A 49 19.63 2.56 0.67
CA VAL A 49 20.50 1.46 1.12
C VAL A 49 21.92 1.97 1.25
N ASP A 50 22.52 1.81 2.43
CA ASP A 50 23.91 2.20 2.72
C ASP A 50 24.21 3.68 2.38
N GLY A 51 23.23 4.55 2.51
CA GLY A 51 23.33 5.98 2.20
C GLY A 51 23.13 6.34 0.72
N GLU A 52 22.93 5.37 -0.14
CA GLU A 52 22.58 5.58 -1.56
C GLU A 52 21.08 5.46 -1.77
N THR A 53 20.51 6.42 -2.50
CA THR A 53 19.09 6.50 -2.80
C THR A 53 18.79 5.96 -4.20
N HIS A 54 17.90 4.99 -4.26
CA HIS A 54 17.46 4.35 -5.50
C HIS A 54 15.99 4.72 -5.76
N PRO A 55 15.69 5.53 -6.80
CA PRO A 55 14.31 5.90 -7.13
C PRO A 55 13.55 4.69 -7.64
N LEU A 56 12.25 4.63 -7.30
CA LEU A 56 11.34 3.60 -7.79
C LEU A 56 10.66 4.03 -9.08
N GLU A 57 10.43 3.06 -9.96
CA GLU A 57 9.72 3.30 -11.21
C GLU A 57 8.24 3.65 -10.95
N LYS A 58 7.70 4.52 -11.82
CA LYS A 58 6.27 4.87 -11.77
C LYS A 58 5.45 4.00 -12.74
N PRO A 59 4.20 3.66 -12.40
CA PRO A 59 3.58 3.86 -11.10
C PRO A 59 4.18 2.92 -10.06
N PHE A 60 4.12 3.31 -8.77
CA PHE A 60 4.44 2.41 -7.66
C PHE A 60 3.23 2.37 -6.71
N VAL A 61 2.61 1.22 -6.61
CA VAL A 61 1.42 0.98 -5.78
C VAL A 61 1.70 -0.17 -4.82
N VAL A 62 1.33 0.01 -3.57
CA VAL A 62 1.45 -1.04 -2.54
C VAL A 62 0.07 -1.45 -2.08
N VAL A 63 -0.18 -2.75 -2.13
CA VAL A 63 -1.32 -3.41 -1.47
C VAL A 63 -0.76 -4.20 -0.31
N ALA A 64 -1.17 -3.86 0.92
CA ALA A 64 -0.72 -4.57 2.11
C ALA A 64 -1.88 -5.27 2.80
N THR A 65 -1.64 -6.46 3.30
CA THR A 65 -2.61 -7.17 4.13
C THR A 65 -2.19 -7.21 5.59
N GLN A 66 -3.17 -7.24 6.49
CA GLN A 66 -2.96 -7.51 7.91
C GLN A 66 -3.91 -8.62 8.33
N ASN A 67 -3.38 -9.62 8.98
CA ASN A 67 -4.20 -10.65 9.61
C ASN A 67 -4.38 -10.33 11.10
N ASN A 68 -5.61 -10.07 11.51
CA ASN A 68 -5.95 -9.70 12.88
C ASN A 68 -6.25 -10.91 13.78
N VAL A 69 -6.23 -12.14 13.24
CA VAL A 69 -6.61 -13.33 13.98
C VAL A 69 -5.41 -13.86 14.79
N GLY A 70 -5.47 -13.65 16.07
CA GLY A 70 -5.01 -14.40 17.21
C GLY A 70 -3.72 -15.22 17.12
N THR A 71 -2.60 -14.65 16.64
CA THR A 71 -1.31 -15.28 16.88
C THR A 71 -0.47 -14.42 17.82
N ALA A 72 0.01 -15.02 18.91
CA ALA A 72 0.98 -14.40 19.78
C ALA A 72 2.17 -13.87 18.95
N GLY A 73 2.46 -12.58 19.07
CA GLY A 73 3.56 -11.92 18.35
C GLY A 73 3.19 -11.08 17.13
N THR A 74 1.90 -10.95 16.76
CA THR A 74 1.47 -10.01 15.73
C THR A 74 1.04 -8.69 16.37
N GLN A 75 1.78 -7.63 16.06
CA GLN A 75 1.40 -6.28 16.45
C GLN A 75 0.76 -5.59 15.25
N LEU A 76 -0.46 -5.07 15.42
CA LEU A 76 -1.08 -4.24 14.40
C LEU A 76 -0.19 -3.05 14.09
N LEU A 77 -0.21 -2.61 12.83
CA LEU A 77 0.48 -1.38 12.45
C LEU A 77 -0.03 -0.21 13.29
N PRO A 78 0.87 0.60 13.88
CA PRO A 78 0.50 1.84 14.55
C PRO A 78 -0.31 2.76 13.63
N TYR A 79 -1.17 3.58 14.21
CA TYR A 79 -2.03 4.50 13.47
C TYR A 79 -1.25 5.38 12.48
N ALA A 80 -0.11 5.93 12.90
CA ALA A 80 0.76 6.76 12.07
C ALA A 80 1.34 6.02 10.83
N GLN A 81 1.43 4.70 10.89
CA GLN A 81 1.86 3.88 9.76
C GLN A 81 0.68 3.53 8.84
N MET A 82 -0.50 3.27 9.40
CA MET A 82 -1.72 3.04 8.64
C MET A 82 -2.16 4.29 7.86
N ASP A 83 -1.92 5.47 8.38
CA ASP A 83 -2.23 6.78 7.79
C ASP A 83 -1.51 7.04 6.45
N ARG A 84 -0.53 6.22 6.09
CA ARG A 84 0.18 6.29 4.80
C ARG A 84 -0.51 5.52 3.69
N PHE A 85 -1.53 4.72 4.01
CA PHE A 85 -2.35 4.03 3.05
C PHE A 85 -3.55 4.87 2.66
N MET A 86 -3.81 4.98 1.36
CA MET A 86 -4.92 5.76 0.82
C MET A 86 -6.29 5.24 1.28
N ALA A 87 -6.43 3.92 1.42
CA ALA A 87 -7.67 3.29 1.82
C ALA A 87 -7.40 2.05 2.67
N ARG A 88 -8.31 1.78 3.60
CA ARG A 88 -8.36 0.55 4.37
C ARG A 88 -9.68 -0.15 4.08
N LEU A 89 -9.58 -1.40 3.66
CA LEU A 89 -10.73 -2.24 3.36
C LEU A 89 -10.76 -3.43 4.31
N SER A 90 -11.96 -3.85 4.69
CA SER A 90 -12.16 -5.10 5.43
C SER A 90 -12.77 -6.13 4.49
N VAL A 91 -12.10 -7.28 4.39
CA VAL A 91 -12.62 -8.43 3.65
C VAL A 91 -13.25 -9.37 4.68
N GLY A 92 -14.58 -9.54 4.61
CA GLY A 92 -15.29 -10.50 5.46
C GLY A 92 -15.19 -11.93 4.92
N TYR A 93 -15.86 -12.85 5.60
CA TYR A 93 -16.09 -14.19 5.05
C TYR A 93 -17.14 -14.14 3.93
N PRO A 94 -17.01 -14.97 2.89
CA PRO A 94 -18.05 -15.09 1.86
C PRO A 94 -19.35 -15.62 2.47
N ASP A 95 -20.48 -15.21 1.93
CA ASP A 95 -21.76 -15.82 2.24
C ASP A 95 -21.85 -17.25 1.67
N HIS A 96 -22.96 -17.94 1.94
CA HIS A 96 -23.16 -19.32 1.52
C HIS A 96 -22.99 -19.49 0.00
N ASP A 97 -23.58 -18.60 -0.80
CA ASP A 97 -23.59 -18.75 -2.27
C ASP A 97 -22.23 -18.43 -2.87
N ALA A 98 -21.54 -17.40 -2.37
CA ALA A 98 -20.18 -17.08 -2.73
C ALA A 98 -19.19 -18.19 -2.33
N GLN A 99 -19.39 -18.83 -1.14
CA GLN A 99 -18.59 -19.96 -0.72
C GLN A 99 -18.78 -21.17 -1.64
N MET A 100 -20.03 -21.45 -2.04
CA MET A 100 -20.36 -22.53 -2.98
C MET A 100 -19.75 -22.27 -4.36
N ALA A 101 -19.81 -21.03 -4.87
CA ALA A 101 -19.16 -20.64 -6.13
C ALA A 101 -17.65 -20.85 -6.07
N LEU A 102 -17.00 -20.38 -5.02
CA LEU A 102 -15.56 -20.53 -4.82
C LEU A 102 -15.13 -22.00 -4.82
N LEU A 103 -15.90 -22.89 -4.18
CA LEU A 103 -15.62 -24.32 -4.21
C LEU A 103 -15.78 -24.93 -5.62
N LYS A 104 -16.81 -24.53 -6.36
CA LYS A 104 -17.04 -25.00 -7.74
C LYS A 104 -15.93 -24.55 -8.68
N ASP A 105 -15.52 -23.28 -8.63
CA ASP A 105 -14.47 -22.72 -9.47
C ASP A 105 -13.13 -23.44 -9.27
N ARG A 106 -12.85 -23.83 -8.02
CA ARG A 106 -11.62 -24.57 -7.68
C ARG A 106 -11.60 -26.04 -8.13
N LEU A 107 -12.77 -26.61 -8.48
CA LEU A 107 -12.86 -27.99 -8.96
C LEU A 107 -12.50 -28.14 -10.45
N SER A 108 -12.61 -27.07 -11.25
CA SER A 108 -12.43 -27.16 -12.69
C SER A 108 -11.09 -26.59 -13.16
N GLU A 109 -10.80 -25.34 -12.87
CA GLU A 109 -9.60 -24.64 -13.36
C GLU A 109 -9.13 -23.60 -12.35
N ASN A 110 -7.88 -23.12 -12.51
CA ASN A 110 -7.39 -22.02 -11.70
C ASN A 110 -7.97 -20.70 -12.25
N PRO A 111 -8.79 -19.95 -11.47
CA PRO A 111 -9.40 -18.71 -11.95
C PRO A 111 -8.38 -17.65 -12.40
N LEU A 112 -7.13 -17.73 -11.92
CA LEU A 112 -6.06 -16.81 -12.31
C LEU A 112 -5.65 -16.95 -13.78
N ASP A 113 -5.86 -18.13 -14.39
CA ASP A 113 -5.48 -18.39 -15.78
C ASP A 113 -6.41 -17.65 -16.76
N ALA A 114 -7.61 -17.25 -16.30
CA ALA A 114 -8.57 -16.46 -17.08
C ALA A 114 -8.36 -14.94 -16.96
N VAL A 115 -7.44 -14.47 -16.08
CA VAL A 115 -7.18 -13.04 -15.90
C VAL A 115 -6.38 -12.51 -17.07
N SER A 116 -6.89 -11.46 -17.72
CA SER A 116 -6.23 -10.74 -18.80
C SER A 116 -5.88 -9.32 -18.39
N GLN A 117 -4.90 -8.74 -19.05
CA GLN A 117 -4.55 -7.32 -18.86
C GLN A 117 -5.72 -6.44 -19.32
N VAL A 118 -6.15 -5.52 -18.44
CA VAL A 118 -7.24 -4.56 -18.70
C VAL A 118 -6.74 -3.12 -18.86
N LEU A 119 -5.52 -2.81 -18.38
CA LEU A 119 -4.88 -1.50 -18.47
C LEU A 119 -3.40 -1.66 -18.75
N THR A 120 -2.84 -0.77 -19.54
CA THR A 120 -1.40 -0.62 -19.69
C THR A 120 -0.83 0.28 -18.60
N ARG A 121 0.49 0.25 -18.44
CA ARG A 121 1.21 1.17 -17.52
C ARG A 121 0.99 2.63 -17.90
N GLU A 122 1.02 2.93 -19.20
CA GLU A 122 0.86 4.26 -19.78
C GLU A 122 -0.54 4.81 -19.52
N GLU A 123 -1.57 3.99 -19.69
CA GLU A 123 -2.96 4.35 -19.40
C GLU A 123 -3.14 4.68 -17.91
N LEU A 124 -2.58 3.86 -17.02
CA LEU A 124 -2.64 4.13 -15.57
C LEU A 124 -1.95 5.44 -15.20
N LEU A 125 -0.80 5.73 -15.80
CA LEU A 125 -0.09 7.00 -15.58
C LEU A 125 -0.89 8.20 -16.10
N ALA A 126 -1.56 8.06 -17.26
CA ALA A 126 -2.44 9.09 -17.82
C ALA A 126 -3.63 9.35 -16.88
N MET A 127 -4.31 8.31 -16.41
CA MET A 127 -5.41 8.44 -15.44
C MET A 127 -4.96 9.14 -14.14
N GLN A 128 -3.75 8.81 -13.63
CA GLN A 128 -3.19 9.50 -12.47
C GLN A 128 -2.91 10.98 -12.74
N ALA A 129 -2.48 11.33 -13.95
CA ALA A 129 -2.25 12.72 -14.34
C ALA A 129 -3.57 13.50 -14.45
N GLU A 130 -4.61 12.91 -15.03
CA GLU A 130 -5.95 13.50 -15.11
C GLU A 130 -6.54 13.75 -13.72
N ALA A 131 -6.44 12.76 -12.82
CA ALA A 131 -6.93 12.90 -11.44
C ALA A 131 -6.25 14.07 -10.69
N ARG A 132 -4.95 14.29 -10.93
CA ARG A 132 -4.22 15.43 -10.34
C ARG A 132 -4.56 16.77 -10.96
N ALA A 133 -5.04 16.78 -12.19
CA ALA A 133 -5.42 17.99 -12.91
C ALA A 133 -6.82 18.50 -12.57
N VAL A 134 -7.59 17.74 -11.78
CA VAL A 134 -8.93 18.13 -11.33
C VAL A 134 -8.85 19.45 -10.54
N GLN A 135 -9.59 20.45 -11.02
CA GLN A 135 -9.63 21.78 -10.41
C GLN A 135 -10.53 21.75 -9.15
N THR A 136 -10.02 22.34 -8.08
CA THR A 136 -10.75 22.43 -6.81
C THR A 136 -10.95 23.92 -6.48
N SER A 137 -12.18 24.35 -6.25
CA SER A 137 -12.47 25.74 -5.89
C SER A 137 -12.03 26.06 -4.46
N ASP A 138 -11.71 27.33 -4.19
CA ASP A 138 -11.35 27.79 -2.84
C ASP A 138 -12.45 27.49 -1.81
N ALA A 139 -13.72 27.60 -2.22
CA ALA A 139 -14.85 27.28 -1.35
C ALA A 139 -14.86 25.80 -0.93
N LEU A 140 -14.49 24.88 -1.83
CA LEU A 140 -14.38 23.46 -1.52
C LEU A 140 -13.16 23.19 -0.63
N LEU A 141 -12.04 23.84 -0.88
CA LEU A 141 -10.84 23.74 -0.04
C LEU A 141 -11.11 24.23 1.39
N ASP A 142 -11.82 25.37 1.55
CA ASP A 142 -12.25 25.87 2.86
C ASP A 142 -13.18 24.89 3.57
N TYR A 143 -14.15 24.31 2.85
CA TYR A 143 -15.06 23.32 3.42
C TYR A 143 -14.31 22.07 3.91
N ILE A 144 -13.41 21.51 3.09
CA ILE A 144 -12.57 20.37 3.46
C ILE A 144 -11.73 20.69 4.70
N THR A 145 -11.12 21.89 4.72
CA THR A 145 -10.30 22.35 5.84
C THR A 145 -11.10 22.41 7.13
N ARG A 146 -12.28 23.03 7.13
CA ARG A 146 -13.17 23.11 8.31
C ARG A 146 -13.62 21.73 8.79
N LEU A 147 -13.96 20.82 7.87
CA LEU A 147 -14.35 19.46 8.20
C LEU A 147 -13.18 18.69 8.85
N THR A 148 -11.99 18.82 8.29
CA THR A 148 -10.75 18.22 8.82
C THR A 148 -10.44 18.73 10.23
N MET A 149 -10.53 20.04 10.45
CA MET A 149 -10.32 20.66 11.78
C MET A 149 -11.38 20.18 12.78
N ALA A 150 -12.65 20.18 12.39
CA ALA A 150 -13.74 19.69 13.23
C ALA A 150 -13.55 18.22 13.65
N SER A 151 -13.01 17.38 12.77
CA SER A 151 -12.74 15.97 13.10
C SER A 151 -11.70 15.79 14.20
N ARG A 152 -10.80 16.76 14.39
CA ARG A 152 -9.74 16.71 15.43
C ARG A 152 -10.24 17.12 16.81
N ASP A 153 -11.27 17.95 16.85
CA ASP A 153 -11.84 18.50 18.07
C ASP A 153 -13.13 17.81 18.52
N HIS A 154 -13.62 16.85 17.73
CA HIS A 154 -14.90 16.18 18.01
C HIS A 154 -14.74 15.11 19.10
N ALA A 155 -15.58 15.17 20.13
CA ALA A 155 -15.47 14.32 21.32
C ALA A 155 -15.62 12.81 21.04
N GLU A 156 -16.34 12.42 19.99
CA GLU A 156 -16.57 11.02 19.61
C GLU A 156 -15.55 10.48 18.61
N ILE A 157 -14.63 11.32 18.13
CA ILE A 157 -13.58 10.92 17.18
C ILE A 157 -12.27 10.76 17.93
N GLY A 158 -11.86 9.52 18.13
CA GLY A 158 -10.61 9.22 18.86
C GLY A 158 -9.34 9.72 18.17
N VAL A 159 -9.33 9.74 16.82
CA VAL A 159 -8.22 10.27 16.01
C VAL A 159 -8.80 11.01 14.81
N GLY A 160 -8.59 12.32 14.75
CA GLY A 160 -9.03 13.15 13.64
C GLY A 160 -8.20 12.94 12.38
N VAL A 161 -8.67 13.49 11.26
CA VAL A 161 -8.02 13.41 9.94
C VAL A 161 -6.63 14.06 10.00
N SER A 162 -5.62 13.36 9.52
CA SER A 162 -4.25 13.86 9.42
C SER A 162 -4.10 14.83 8.22
N PRO A 163 -2.94 15.53 8.13
CA PRO A 163 -2.64 16.33 6.93
C PRO A 163 -2.50 15.53 5.62
N ARG A 164 -2.44 14.19 5.70
CA ARG A 164 -2.37 13.31 4.51
C ARG A 164 -3.76 12.86 4.04
N GLY A 165 -4.76 12.89 4.92
CA GLY A 165 -6.12 12.45 4.66
C GLY A 165 -6.98 13.43 3.90
#